data_5d16319a7c149825d590c4014ea5c762
#
_entry.id   5d16319a7c149825d590c4014ea5c762
#
_cell.length_a   1.000
_cell.length_b   1.000
_cell.length_c   1.000
_cell.angle_alpha   90.00
_cell.angle_beta   90.00
_cell.angle_gamma   90.00
#
_symmetry.space_group_name_H-M   'P 1'
#
loop_
_entity.id
_entity.type
_entity.pdbx_description
1 polymer ?
#
loop_
_entity_poly.entity_id
_entity_poly.type
_entity_poly.pdbx_seq_one_letter_code
_entity_poly.pdbx_strand_id
1 'polypeptide(L)'
;MSGEPMTRNFAPIALLTLALTQSAVAAQGKQVEKLDRGAVAIATANGVFVSWRVLGTDDAETRFNIYRDGVKLNAAPLDVSNYADAGGTASAAYAIRPVVKGKEKQAEAAQATWNQPYLRIPLQQPAGGTTPDGVAYTYDANDGTPADLDGDGQYELIVKWQPTNAKDNSQSGYTGNTYIDAYRLDGKRLWRIDLGRNIRAGAHYTTMVAYDLDGNGRAEVMLKTADGTVDGTGTVIGDADADYRNSAGYILSGPEFLTVFDGRTGKALATTNYLPARGTVGSWGDNYGNRVDRFLGGVAYLDGRRPSAIFSRGYYTRAVIAAWDYRDGQLTSRWVFDTDAEGSAARGQGAHWFSVADVDGDSRDDIIYGAATIGSDGHLLYSTNLCHGDALHVGKLDPSRPGQQIYMVHESPSCYGTAGAEMHDAATGKLLWSVATTGDVGRGVCMDIDPAYPGEECWASRGGLMAANGTEISATHPNRINFASWWDGDLLRESLDGVGIDKWQPATATFERILDGSLYDAASNNGTKATPVLSADILGDWREEVVWRTADNSALLVFSTTAPTASRIPTLMHDPQYRAQVAGQNAGYNQPPHPSFHLGHGMAPVVQAPIFTR
;
A
#
# COMPACT_ATOMS: atom_id res chain seq x y z
N MET A 1 70.93 62.77 -17.73
CA MET A 1 70.86 61.45 -18.33
C MET A 1 69.52 60.84 -17.90
N SER A 2 68.70 60.69 -18.87
CA SER A 2 67.29 60.37 -18.88
C SER A 2 67.00 58.90 -18.44
N GLY A 3 66.13 58.69 -17.52
CA GLY A 3 65.61 57.40 -17.18
C GLY A 3 64.11 57.39 -17.46
N GLU A 4 63.66 56.62 -18.47
CA GLU A 4 62.29 56.43 -18.83
C GLU A 4 61.59 55.42 -17.86
N PRO A 5 60.29 55.57 -17.55
CA PRO A 5 59.56 54.63 -16.76
C PRO A 5 58.95 53.53 -17.64
N MET A 6 59.19 52.27 -17.27
CA MET A 6 58.51 51.05 -17.84
C MET A 6 57.04 51.02 -17.46
N THR A 7 56.16 51.10 -18.45
CA THR A 7 54.74 50.81 -18.30
C THR A 7 54.48 49.28 -18.39
N ARG A 8 53.98 48.71 -17.32
CA ARG A 8 53.47 47.33 -17.32
C ARG A 8 52.03 47.33 -17.80
N ASN A 9 51.78 46.68 -18.94
CA ASN A 9 50.44 46.34 -19.44
C ASN A 9 49.88 45.17 -18.66
N PHE A 10 48.81 45.41 -17.94
CA PHE A 10 47.96 44.34 -17.40
C PHE A 10 46.87 43.99 -18.44
N ALA A 11 46.88 42.80 -18.96
CA ALA A 11 45.79 42.27 -19.76
C ALA A 11 44.62 41.84 -18.81
N PRO A 12 43.34 42.11 -19.15
CA PRO A 12 42.23 41.69 -18.34
C PRO A 12 41.99 40.19 -18.55
N ILE A 13 41.99 39.43 -17.46
CA ILE A 13 41.54 38.04 -17.42
C ILE A 13 40.00 38.05 -17.50
N ALA A 14 39.45 37.65 -18.64
CA ALA A 14 38.01 37.40 -18.78
C ALA A 14 37.64 36.12 -18.01
N LEU A 15 36.92 36.28 -16.91
CA LEU A 15 36.24 35.15 -16.24
C LEU A 15 35.11 34.66 -17.14
N LEU A 16 35.30 33.50 -17.75
CA LEU A 16 34.23 32.76 -18.44
C LEU A 16 33.38 32.07 -17.38
N THR A 17 32.25 32.67 -17.02
CA THR A 17 31.20 32.00 -16.23
C THR A 17 30.52 30.99 -17.12
N LEU A 18 30.85 29.69 -16.91
CA LEU A 18 30.12 28.56 -17.50
C LEU A 18 28.78 28.47 -16.78
N ALA A 19 27.73 29.01 -17.37
CA ALA A 19 26.36 28.75 -16.95
C ALA A 19 26.03 27.30 -17.34
N LEU A 20 26.05 26.39 -16.38
CA LEU A 20 25.45 25.06 -16.50
C LEU A 20 23.95 25.27 -16.63
N THR A 21 23.43 25.27 -17.84
CA THR A 21 21.99 25.07 -18.10
C THR A 21 21.70 23.62 -17.81
N GLN A 22 21.23 23.31 -16.60
CA GLN A 22 20.47 22.09 -16.38
C GLN A 22 19.24 22.18 -17.26
N SER A 23 19.26 21.46 -18.38
CA SER A 23 18.04 21.19 -19.12
C SER A 23 17.14 20.40 -18.18
N ALA A 24 16.09 21.02 -17.67
CA ALA A 24 15.00 20.31 -17.02
C ALA A 24 14.45 19.34 -18.09
N VAL A 25 14.84 18.08 -18.00
CA VAL A 25 14.14 17.00 -18.71
C VAL A 25 12.73 17.05 -18.14
N ALA A 26 11.76 17.42 -18.96
CA ALA A 26 10.36 17.37 -18.58
C ALA A 26 10.10 15.97 -18.01
N ALA A 27 9.63 15.89 -16.76
CA ALA A 27 9.38 14.62 -16.10
C ALA A 27 8.46 13.80 -16.99
N GLN A 28 8.98 12.70 -17.52
CA GLN A 28 8.17 11.76 -18.28
C GLN A 28 7.32 11.02 -17.25
N GLY A 29 6.03 11.34 -17.13
CA GLY A 29 5.15 10.87 -16.07
C GLY A 29 5.26 9.37 -15.75
N LYS A 30 4.81 8.99 -14.55
CA LYS A 30 4.76 7.59 -14.10
C LYS A 30 3.59 6.88 -14.77
N GLN A 31 3.78 5.62 -15.14
CA GLN A 31 2.72 4.75 -15.68
C GLN A 31 1.71 4.43 -14.59
N VAL A 32 0.41 4.61 -14.88
CA VAL A 32 -0.69 4.22 -14.00
C VAL A 32 -1.70 3.38 -14.77
N GLU A 33 -2.56 2.68 -14.04
CA GLU A 33 -3.64 1.85 -14.60
C GLU A 33 -4.66 2.73 -15.34
N LYS A 34 -5.24 2.21 -16.40
CA LYS A 34 -6.31 2.89 -17.15
C LYS A 34 -7.66 2.55 -16.52
N LEU A 35 -7.99 3.25 -15.45
CA LEU A 35 -9.22 3.01 -14.72
C LEU A 35 -10.47 3.54 -15.45
N ASP A 36 -11.61 2.87 -15.22
CA ASP A 36 -12.94 3.39 -15.50
C ASP A 36 -13.38 4.41 -14.43
N ARG A 37 -14.62 4.90 -14.47
CA ARG A 37 -15.14 5.84 -13.47
C ARG A 37 -15.46 5.19 -12.13
N GLY A 38 -15.44 3.87 -12.02
CA GLY A 38 -15.71 3.16 -10.78
C GLY A 38 -17.02 3.55 -10.11
N ALA A 39 -18.05 3.88 -10.90
CA ALA A 39 -19.29 4.42 -10.37
C ALA A 39 -19.97 3.45 -9.39
N VAL A 40 -20.34 3.94 -8.22
CA VAL A 40 -21.07 3.21 -7.18
C VAL A 40 -22.39 3.91 -6.92
N ALA A 41 -23.47 3.14 -6.78
CA ALA A 41 -24.79 3.63 -6.38
C ALA A 41 -25.27 2.82 -5.17
N ILE A 42 -25.60 3.48 -4.07
CA ILE A 42 -25.97 2.85 -2.81
C ILE A 42 -27.32 3.37 -2.36
N ALA A 43 -28.27 2.45 -2.11
CA ALA A 43 -29.56 2.80 -1.54
C ALA A 43 -29.41 3.32 -0.10
N THR A 44 -30.05 4.43 0.19
CA THR A 44 -30.09 5.08 1.51
C THR A 44 -31.53 5.24 1.97
N ALA A 45 -31.74 5.65 3.21
CA ALA A 45 -33.09 5.94 3.71
C ALA A 45 -33.79 7.07 2.92
N ASN A 46 -33.02 7.95 2.23
CA ASN A 46 -33.51 9.14 1.55
C ASN A 46 -33.33 9.09 0.02
N GLY A 47 -33.20 7.91 -0.57
CA GLY A 47 -32.99 7.75 -2.02
C GLY A 47 -31.73 6.93 -2.33
N VAL A 48 -30.93 7.39 -3.29
CA VAL A 48 -29.69 6.71 -3.68
C VAL A 48 -28.53 7.71 -3.66
N PHE A 49 -27.44 7.34 -3.04
CA PHE A 49 -26.18 8.05 -3.15
C PHE A 49 -25.34 7.46 -4.26
N VAL A 50 -24.78 8.30 -5.12
CA VAL A 50 -23.95 7.89 -6.25
C VAL A 50 -22.61 8.61 -6.20
N SER A 51 -21.52 7.89 -6.35
CA SER A 51 -20.16 8.44 -6.42
C SER A 51 -19.37 7.82 -7.58
N TRP A 52 -18.34 8.53 -8.05
CA TRP A 52 -17.52 8.10 -9.18
C TRP A 52 -16.14 8.76 -9.14
N ARG A 53 -15.16 8.20 -9.84
CA ARG A 53 -13.79 8.73 -9.91
C ARG A 53 -13.69 10.01 -10.74
N VAL A 54 -12.95 10.97 -10.23
CA VAL A 54 -12.21 11.94 -11.04
C VAL A 54 -10.86 11.30 -11.36
N LEU A 55 -10.54 11.11 -12.63
CA LEU A 55 -9.28 10.48 -13.00
C LEU A 55 -8.13 11.50 -12.97
N GLY A 56 -6.94 11.10 -12.55
CA GLY A 56 -5.75 11.95 -12.63
C GLY A 56 -5.35 12.33 -14.07
N THR A 57 -5.92 11.64 -15.07
CA THR A 57 -5.77 11.93 -16.50
C THR A 57 -6.87 12.85 -17.05
N ASP A 58 -7.85 13.24 -16.23
CA ASP A 58 -8.89 14.18 -16.66
C ASP A 58 -8.32 15.58 -16.87
N ASP A 59 -8.88 16.29 -17.85
CA ASP A 59 -8.70 17.73 -17.95
C ASP A 59 -9.28 18.41 -16.68
N ALA A 60 -8.58 19.38 -16.12
CA ALA A 60 -9.01 20.10 -14.91
C ALA A 60 -10.42 20.69 -15.01
N GLU A 61 -10.86 21.01 -16.25
CA GLU A 61 -12.20 21.52 -16.54
C GLU A 61 -13.26 20.42 -16.74
N THR A 62 -12.89 19.13 -16.61
CA THR A 62 -13.85 18.03 -16.73
C THR A 62 -14.93 18.16 -15.67
N ARG A 63 -16.19 18.10 -16.09
CA ARG A 63 -17.39 18.11 -15.24
C ARG A 63 -18.21 16.85 -15.54
N PHE A 64 -19.30 16.63 -14.83
CA PHE A 64 -20.05 15.39 -14.94
C PHE A 64 -21.54 15.62 -15.07
N ASN A 65 -22.19 14.85 -15.94
CA ASN A 65 -23.63 14.68 -15.97
C ASN A 65 -23.98 13.28 -15.46
N ILE A 66 -24.98 13.22 -14.56
CA ILE A 66 -25.50 11.97 -14.00
C ILE A 66 -26.86 11.66 -14.62
N TYR A 67 -27.07 10.38 -14.92
CA TYR A 67 -28.30 9.86 -15.49
C TYR A 67 -28.83 8.73 -14.62
N ARG A 68 -30.15 8.71 -14.39
CA ARG A 68 -30.89 7.60 -13.82
C ARG A 68 -31.82 7.04 -14.88
N ASP A 69 -31.73 5.75 -15.18
CA ASP A 69 -32.56 5.05 -16.17
C ASP A 69 -32.61 5.79 -17.53
N GLY A 70 -31.48 6.37 -17.93
CA GLY A 70 -31.32 7.14 -19.16
C GLY A 70 -31.81 8.61 -19.09
N VAL A 71 -32.37 9.05 -17.94
CA VAL A 71 -32.84 10.42 -17.74
C VAL A 71 -31.79 11.24 -16.99
N LYS A 72 -31.38 12.38 -17.56
CA LYS A 72 -30.43 13.29 -16.91
C LYS A 72 -31.03 13.91 -15.64
N LEU A 73 -30.28 13.90 -14.54
CA LEU A 73 -30.73 14.40 -13.24
C LEU A 73 -30.29 15.82 -12.95
N ASN A 74 -29.07 16.20 -13.33
CA ASN A 74 -28.52 17.51 -13.02
C ASN A 74 -28.76 18.53 -14.14
N ALA A 75 -29.15 19.75 -13.78
CA ALA A 75 -29.40 20.83 -14.73
C ALA A 75 -28.11 21.37 -15.36
N ALA A 76 -27.07 21.58 -14.56
CA ALA A 76 -25.72 21.98 -14.99
C ALA A 76 -24.72 20.89 -14.65
N PRO A 77 -23.62 20.73 -15.43
CA PRO A 77 -22.59 19.75 -15.14
C PRO A 77 -22.00 19.94 -13.74
N LEU A 78 -21.84 18.83 -12.98
CA LEU A 78 -21.32 18.80 -11.61
C LEU A 78 -19.80 18.97 -11.62
N ASP A 79 -19.31 19.69 -10.64
CA ASP A 79 -17.87 19.83 -10.38
C ASP A 79 -17.33 18.71 -9.44
N VAL A 80 -18.20 18.22 -8.56
CA VAL A 80 -17.89 17.11 -7.64
C VAL A 80 -18.17 15.75 -8.26
N SER A 81 -17.68 14.70 -7.64
CA SER A 81 -17.82 13.32 -8.08
C SER A 81 -18.80 12.49 -7.24
N ASN A 82 -19.81 13.15 -6.69
CA ASN A 82 -20.89 12.48 -5.98
C ASN A 82 -22.25 13.20 -6.17
N TYR A 83 -23.36 12.48 -5.94
CA TYR A 83 -24.70 12.99 -6.08
C TYR A 83 -25.69 12.22 -5.19
N ALA A 84 -26.48 12.96 -4.41
CA ALA A 84 -27.58 12.39 -3.63
C ALA A 84 -28.90 12.52 -4.43
N ASP A 85 -29.40 11.39 -4.94
CA ASP A 85 -30.66 11.34 -5.69
C ASP A 85 -31.84 10.96 -4.79
N ALA A 86 -32.56 11.97 -4.30
CA ALA A 86 -33.76 11.78 -3.47
C ALA A 86 -34.91 11.03 -4.18
N GLY A 87 -34.91 10.98 -5.50
CA GLY A 87 -35.89 10.22 -6.29
C GLY A 87 -35.42 8.82 -6.69
N GLY A 88 -34.21 8.43 -6.27
CA GLY A 88 -33.61 7.14 -6.59
C GLY A 88 -34.28 5.97 -5.85
N THR A 89 -34.25 4.81 -6.48
CA THR A 89 -34.74 3.55 -5.91
C THR A 89 -33.68 2.47 -6.01
N ALA A 90 -33.81 1.42 -5.23
CA ALA A 90 -32.90 0.28 -5.23
C ALA A 90 -32.82 -0.49 -6.58
N SER A 91 -33.78 -0.27 -7.49
CA SER A 91 -33.78 -0.86 -8.84
C SER A 91 -33.28 0.09 -9.93
N ALA A 92 -32.92 1.34 -9.56
CA ALA A 92 -32.45 2.33 -10.53
C ALA A 92 -31.05 1.99 -11.04
N ALA A 93 -30.79 2.31 -12.30
CA ALA A 93 -29.48 2.20 -12.94
C ALA A 93 -28.90 3.60 -13.19
N TYR A 94 -27.65 3.81 -12.75
CA TYR A 94 -26.99 5.10 -12.88
C TYR A 94 -25.85 5.06 -13.88
N ALA A 95 -25.72 6.13 -14.68
CA ALA A 95 -24.63 6.30 -15.63
C ALA A 95 -24.03 7.71 -15.49
N ILE A 96 -22.71 7.77 -15.55
CA ILE A 96 -21.95 9.01 -15.49
C ILE A 96 -21.43 9.35 -16.89
N ARG A 97 -21.58 10.60 -17.29
CA ARG A 97 -21.00 11.12 -18.54
C ARG A 97 -20.08 12.29 -18.26
N PRO A 98 -18.78 12.15 -18.52
CA PRO A 98 -17.86 13.27 -18.47
C PRO A 98 -18.26 14.36 -19.48
N VAL A 99 -18.12 15.61 -19.08
CA VAL A 99 -18.32 16.81 -19.91
C VAL A 99 -16.99 17.54 -20.02
N VAL A 100 -16.39 17.49 -21.21
CA VAL A 100 -15.09 18.12 -21.48
C VAL A 100 -15.30 19.24 -22.49
N LYS A 101 -14.89 20.47 -22.11
CA LYS A 101 -15.06 21.67 -22.94
C LYS A 101 -16.50 21.83 -23.44
N GLY A 102 -17.45 21.61 -22.53
CA GLY A 102 -18.90 21.72 -22.80
C GLY A 102 -19.50 20.59 -23.63
N LYS A 103 -18.75 19.53 -23.96
CA LYS A 103 -19.24 18.38 -24.73
C LYS A 103 -19.29 17.13 -23.87
N GLU A 104 -20.46 16.50 -23.79
CA GLU A 104 -20.60 15.17 -23.18
C GLU A 104 -19.79 14.12 -23.95
N LYS A 105 -19.17 13.25 -23.19
CA LYS A 105 -18.51 12.03 -23.66
C LYS A 105 -19.43 10.82 -23.50
N GLN A 106 -19.00 9.68 -23.98
CA GLN A 106 -19.73 8.42 -23.83
C GLN A 106 -19.92 8.11 -22.34
N ALA A 107 -21.10 7.58 -21.99
CA ALA A 107 -21.34 7.05 -20.66
C ALA A 107 -20.54 5.78 -20.46
N GLU A 108 -20.01 5.61 -19.26
CA GLU A 108 -19.58 4.29 -18.80
C GLU A 108 -20.80 3.49 -18.32
N ALA A 109 -20.69 2.16 -18.31
CA ALA A 109 -21.79 1.29 -17.92
C ALA A 109 -22.24 1.62 -16.47
N ALA A 110 -23.54 1.69 -16.30
CA ALA A 110 -24.10 1.92 -14.98
C ALA A 110 -23.95 0.66 -14.15
N GLN A 111 -23.50 0.82 -12.90
CA GLN A 111 -23.54 -0.24 -11.90
C GLN A 111 -24.96 -0.37 -11.36
N ALA A 112 -25.36 -1.60 -11.00
CA ALA A 112 -26.59 -1.84 -10.28
C ALA A 112 -26.52 -1.19 -8.88
N THR A 113 -27.63 -0.62 -8.40
CA THR A 113 -27.69 -0.02 -7.06
C THR A 113 -27.52 -1.09 -5.97
N TRP A 114 -26.60 -0.87 -5.06
CA TRP A 114 -26.43 -1.71 -3.88
C TRP A 114 -27.55 -1.45 -2.87
N ASN A 115 -28.14 -2.53 -2.34
CA ASN A 115 -29.21 -2.46 -1.34
C ASN A 115 -28.68 -2.41 0.10
N GLN A 116 -27.36 -2.49 0.26
CA GLN A 116 -26.63 -2.47 1.53
C GLN A 116 -25.49 -1.44 1.41
N PRO A 117 -24.90 -0.97 2.50
CA PRO A 117 -23.75 -0.08 2.47
C PRO A 117 -22.47 -0.77 1.98
N TYR A 118 -22.58 -1.98 1.45
CA TYR A 118 -21.47 -2.78 0.94
C TYR A 118 -21.88 -3.61 -0.26
N LEU A 119 -20.89 -3.93 -1.10
CA LEU A 119 -20.95 -4.99 -2.08
C LEU A 119 -20.51 -6.30 -1.44
N ARG A 120 -21.33 -7.36 -1.57
CA ARG A 120 -20.99 -8.70 -1.11
C ARG A 120 -20.37 -9.51 -2.23
N ILE A 121 -19.12 -9.95 -2.05
CA ILE A 121 -18.37 -10.81 -2.99
C ILE A 121 -18.30 -12.22 -2.40
N PRO A 122 -19.07 -13.21 -2.90
CA PRO A 122 -19.03 -14.59 -2.42
C PRO A 122 -17.63 -15.19 -2.61
N LEU A 123 -17.13 -15.85 -1.56
CA LEU A 123 -15.85 -16.53 -1.57
C LEU A 123 -16.02 -18.06 -1.69
N GLN A 124 -15.01 -18.70 -2.25
CA GLN A 124 -14.92 -20.17 -2.33
C GLN A 124 -13.82 -20.66 -1.38
N GLN A 125 -14.15 -20.74 -0.08
CA GLN A 125 -13.21 -21.17 0.95
C GLN A 125 -12.56 -22.52 0.57
N PRO A 126 -11.22 -22.66 0.68
CA PRO A 126 -10.55 -23.94 0.47
C PRO A 126 -11.00 -24.99 1.49
N ALA A 127 -11.00 -26.26 1.10
CA ALA A 127 -11.23 -27.35 2.04
C ALA A 127 -10.13 -27.38 3.11
N GLY A 128 -10.53 -27.54 4.36
CA GLY A 128 -9.61 -27.78 5.46
C GLY A 128 -8.89 -29.12 5.33
N GLY A 129 -7.99 -29.41 6.26
CA GLY A 129 -7.20 -30.62 6.26
C GLY A 129 -6.64 -30.96 7.63
N THR A 130 -5.69 -31.91 7.65
CA THR A 130 -4.94 -32.30 8.84
C THR A 130 -3.47 -32.36 8.48
N THR A 131 -2.63 -31.72 9.28
CA THR A 131 -1.16 -31.72 9.10
C THR A 131 -0.54 -33.06 9.56
N PRO A 132 0.72 -33.37 9.19
CA PRO A 132 1.39 -34.63 9.56
C PRO A 132 1.47 -34.88 11.07
N ASP A 133 1.45 -33.83 11.90
CA ASP A 133 1.40 -33.91 13.36
C ASP A 133 -0.03 -34.04 13.92
N GLY A 134 -1.04 -34.26 13.07
CA GLY A 134 -2.42 -34.52 13.47
C GLY A 134 -3.26 -33.29 13.79
N VAL A 135 -2.77 -32.07 13.52
CA VAL A 135 -3.50 -30.82 13.76
C VAL A 135 -4.48 -30.56 12.62
N ALA A 136 -5.77 -30.52 12.92
CA ALA A 136 -6.81 -30.13 11.97
C ALA A 136 -6.82 -28.62 11.76
N TYR A 137 -7.14 -28.18 10.53
CA TYR A 137 -7.22 -26.75 10.18
C TYR A 137 -8.32 -26.50 9.14
N THR A 138 -8.81 -25.29 9.12
CA THR A 138 -9.64 -24.67 8.09
C THR A 138 -8.94 -23.46 7.52
N TYR A 139 -9.65 -22.54 6.86
CA TYR A 139 -9.05 -21.35 6.24
C TYR A 139 -9.79 -20.08 6.60
N ASP A 140 -9.03 -19.01 6.82
CA ASP A 140 -9.53 -17.65 6.89
C ASP A 140 -9.10 -16.89 5.63
N ALA A 141 -10.03 -16.09 5.05
CA ALA A 141 -9.66 -15.06 4.09
C ALA A 141 -8.86 -13.99 4.84
N ASN A 142 -7.63 -13.76 4.40
CA ASN A 142 -6.68 -12.89 5.09
C ASN A 142 -6.44 -11.62 4.26
N ASP A 143 -5.20 -11.13 4.21
CA ASP A 143 -4.86 -9.92 3.49
C ASP A 143 -5.12 -10.04 1.98
N GLY A 144 -5.47 -8.92 1.35
CA GLY A 144 -5.71 -8.84 -0.08
C GLY A 144 -5.02 -7.64 -0.72
N THR A 145 -5.07 -7.58 -2.05
CA THR A 145 -4.59 -6.46 -2.84
C THR A 145 -5.48 -6.29 -4.08
N PRO A 146 -5.74 -5.04 -4.54
CA PRO A 146 -6.50 -4.81 -5.76
C PRO A 146 -5.57 -4.77 -6.96
N ALA A 147 -6.04 -5.21 -8.12
CA ALA A 147 -5.38 -5.01 -9.40
C ALA A 147 -6.36 -5.16 -10.55
N ASP A 148 -6.19 -4.39 -11.63
CA ASP A 148 -6.91 -4.58 -12.90
C ASP A 148 -6.26 -5.76 -13.65
N LEU A 149 -6.79 -6.96 -13.43
CA LEU A 149 -6.22 -8.21 -13.94
C LEU A 149 -6.58 -8.49 -15.41
N ASP A 150 -7.70 -7.97 -15.89
CA ASP A 150 -8.16 -8.24 -17.25
C ASP A 150 -8.12 -7.02 -18.20
N GLY A 151 -7.82 -5.83 -17.67
CA GLY A 151 -7.61 -4.60 -18.41
C GLY A 151 -8.91 -3.88 -18.75
N ASP A 152 -10.00 -4.13 -17.98
CA ASP A 152 -11.29 -3.48 -18.20
C ASP A 152 -11.44 -2.14 -17.44
N GLY A 153 -10.46 -1.78 -16.61
CA GLY A 153 -10.41 -0.56 -15.82
C GLY A 153 -11.08 -0.67 -14.45
N GLN A 154 -11.57 -1.86 -14.07
CA GLN A 154 -12.06 -2.16 -12.75
C GLN A 154 -11.04 -3.01 -12.00
N TYR A 155 -11.04 -2.92 -10.68
CA TYR A 155 -10.18 -3.75 -9.87
C TYR A 155 -10.81 -5.10 -9.57
N GLU A 156 -10.05 -6.18 -9.75
CA GLU A 156 -10.25 -7.45 -9.10
C GLU A 156 -9.62 -7.43 -7.72
N LEU A 157 -10.11 -8.30 -6.81
CA LEU A 157 -9.55 -8.51 -5.49
C LEU A 157 -8.78 -9.83 -5.44
N ILE A 158 -7.50 -9.74 -5.10
CA ILE A 158 -6.65 -10.92 -4.87
C ILE A 158 -6.59 -11.14 -3.37
N VAL A 159 -6.93 -12.35 -2.93
CA VAL A 159 -7.10 -12.72 -1.52
C VAL A 159 -6.17 -13.87 -1.15
N LYS A 160 -5.44 -13.71 -0.06
CA LYS A 160 -4.65 -14.77 0.56
C LYS A 160 -5.53 -15.59 1.50
N TRP A 161 -5.61 -16.88 1.30
CA TRP A 161 -6.21 -17.81 2.24
C TRP A 161 -5.16 -18.34 3.21
N GLN A 162 -5.34 -18.01 4.48
CA GLN A 162 -4.44 -18.45 5.54
C GLN A 162 -5.04 -19.62 6.29
N PRO A 163 -4.34 -20.77 6.43
CA PRO A 163 -4.83 -21.86 7.25
C PRO A 163 -4.86 -21.44 8.73
N THR A 164 -5.89 -21.88 9.47
CA THR A 164 -6.09 -21.51 10.88
C THR A 164 -4.99 -22.01 11.82
N ASN A 165 -4.15 -22.95 11.36
CA ASN A 165 -2.95 -23.41 12.05
C ASN A 165 -1.66 -22.72 11.57
N ALA A 166 -1.78 -21.57 10.91
CA ALA A 166 -0.63 -20.72 10.56
C ALA A 166 0.24 -20.42 11.78
N LYS A 167 1.52 -20.19 11.57
CA LYS A 167 2.52 -20.01 12.65
C LYS A 167 3.29 -18.72 12.47
N ASP A 168 3.58 -18.04 13.56
CA ASP A 168 4.67 -17.07 13.56
C ASP A 168 6.00 -17.80 13.31
N ASN A 169 6.97 -17.08 12.76
CA ASN A 169 8.29 -17.62 12.46
C ASN A 169 9.04 -18.17 13.68
N SER A 170 8.75 -17.65 14.87
CA SER A 170 9.32 -18.13 16.14
C SER A 170 8.71 -19.44 16.62
N GLN A 171 7.55 -19.86 16.09
CA GLN A 171 6.77 -21.00 16.55
C GLN A 171 7.03 -22.24 15.69
N SER A 172 7.26 -23.39 16.29
CA SER A 172 7.31 -24.68 15.61
C SER A 172 5.92 -25.20 15.26
N GLY A 173 5.85 -26.20 14.38
CA GLY A 173 4.63 -26.90 13.95
C GLY A 173 4.43 -26.78 12.44
N TYR A 174 3.76 -27.78 11.88
CA TYR A 174 3.34 -27.80 10.49
C TYR A 174 2.19 -26.81 10.25
N THR A 175 2.05 -26.35 9.02
CA THR A 175 0.91 -25.52 8.58
C THR A 175 0.21 -26.17 7.40
N GLY A 176 -1.04 -25.83 7.16
CA GLY A 176 -1.69 -26.06 5.88
C GLY A 176 -1.04 -25.24 4.77
N ASN A 177 -1.37 -25.53 3.51
CA ASN A 177 -0.92 -24.74 2.36
C ASN A 177 -1.52 -23.33 2.41
N THR A 178 -0.83 -22.35 1.84
CA THR A 178 -1.40 -21.03 1.55
C THR A 178 -1.97 -21.05 0.15
N TYR A 179 -3.19 -20.54 -0.04
CA TYR A 179 -3.78 -20.32 -1.36
C TYR A 179 -3.89 -18.83 -1.67
N ILE A 180 -3.80 -18.51 -2.96
CA ILE A 180 -4.06 -17.16 -3.47
C ILE A 180 -5.17 -17.27 -4.51
N ASP A 181 -6.27 -16.55 -4.27
CA ASP A 181 -7.42 -16.48 -5.16
C ASP A 181 -7.57 -15.09 -5.76
N ALA A 182 -8.04 -15.00 -7.00
CA ALA A 182 -8.52 -13.75 -7.58
C ALA A 182 -10.03 -13.81 -7.82
N TYR A 183 -10.71 -12.71 -7.45
CA TYR A 183 -12.15 -12.56 -7.58
C TYR A 183 -12.51 -11.25 -8.31
N ARG A 184 -13.43 -11.33 -9.26
CA ARG A 184 -14.12 -10.16 -9.77
C ARG A 184 -15.11 -9.62 -8.73
N LEU A 185 -15.49 -8.36 -8.86
CA LEU A 185 -16.48 -7.75 -7.97
C LEU A 185 -17.88 -8.41 -8.08
N ASP A 186 -18.18 -9.12 -9.17
CA ASP A 186 -19.41 -9.90 -9.34
C ASP A 186 -19.38 -11.25 -8.59
N GLY A 187 -18.29 -11.57 -7.88
CA GLY A 187 -18.11 -12.80 -7.11
C GLY A 187 -17.55 -13.99 -7.90
N LYS A 188 -17.25 -13.79 -9.18
CA LYS A 188 -16.62 -14.82 -9.98
C LYS A 188 -15.15 -14.98 -9.59
N ARG A 189 -14.78 -16.18 -9.08
CA ARG A 189 -13.38 -16.54 -8.93
C ARG A 189 -12.73 -16.75 -10.31
N LEU A 190 -11.66 -16.05 -10.61
CA LEU A 190 -10.90 -16.17 -11.85
C LEU A 190 -10.00 -17.41 -11.80
N TRP A 191 -9.23 -17.54 -10.72
CA TRP A 191 -8.26 -18.62 -10.52
C TRP A 191 -7.93 -18.82 -9.05
N ARG A 192 -7.23 -19.93 -8.76
CA ARG A 192 -6.59 -20.24 -7.47
C ARG A 192 -5.20 -20.77 -7.72
N ILE A 193 -4.22 -20.24 -7.01
CA ILE A 193 -2.85 -20.74 -6.92
C ILE A 193 -2.70 -21.46 -5.58
N ASP A 194 -2.20 -22.71 -5.58
CA ASP A 194 -1.81 -23.44 -4.38
C ASP A 194 -0.28 -23.32 -4.20
N LEU A 195 0.17 -22.63 -3.15
CA LEU A 195 1.61 -22.46 -2.91
C LEU A 195 2.32 -23.75 -2.48
N GLY A 196 1.56 -24.78 -2.16
CA GLY A 196 2.08 -26.10 -1.82
C GLY A 196 2.70 -26.17 -0.42
N ARG A 197 3.15 -27.39 -0.09
CA ARG A 197 3.68 -27.72 1.26
C ARG A 197 5.03 -27.09 1.57
N ASN A 198 5.77 -26.64 0.54
CA ASN A 198 7.10 -26.06 0.67
C ASN A 198 7.09 -24.52 0.81
N ILE A 199 5.91 -23.93 1.02
CA ILE A 199 5.70 -22.56 1.51
C ILE A 199 4.96 -22.66 2.84
N ARG A 200 5.60 -22.25 3.93
CA ARG A 200 5.00 -22.23 5.27
C ARG A 200 3.99 -21.09 5.38
N ALA A 201 2.91 -21.27 6.12
CA ALA A 201 1.88 -20.25 6.30
C ALA A 201 2.08 -19.44 7.60
N GLY A 202 1.89 -18.14 7.50
CA GLY A 202 1.95 -17.18 8.61
C GLY A 202 2.13 -15.75 8.11
N ALA A 203 2.11 -14.80 9.02
CA ALA A 203 2.11 -13.38 8.71
C ALA A 203 3.31 -12.89 7.86
N HIS A 204 4.47 -13.57 7.95
CA HIS A 204 5.70 -13.12 7.34
C HIS A 204 6.21 -13.99 6.18
N TYR A 205 5.49 -15.07 5.81
CA TYR A 205 5.96 -16.04 4.82
C TYR A 205 5.56 -15.71 3.39
N THR A 206 4.39 -15.10 3.20
CA THR A 206 3.84 -14.83 1.86
C THR A 206 3.43 -13.38 1.74
N THR A 207 4.09 -12.65 0.86
CA THR A 207 3.69 -11.36 0.33
C THR A 207 3.55 -11.47 -1.17
N MET A 208 2.68 -10.67 -1.77
CA MET A 208 2.44 -10.66 -3.21
C MET A 208 2.50 -9.24 -3.75
N VAL A 209 2.90 -9.13 -5.01
CA VAL A 209 2.85 -7.90 -5.79
C VAL A 209 1.86 -8.13 -6.91
N ALA A 210 0.85 -7.26 -7.03
CA ALA A 210 -0.10 -7.26 -8.14
C ALA A 210 -0.10 -5.88 -8.78
N TYR A 211 0.40 -5.79 -10.01
CA TYR A 211 0.61 -4.54 -10.72
C TYR A 211 0.83 -4.77 -12.21
N ASP A 212 0.49 -3.79 -13.06
CA ASP A 212 0.84 -3.82 -14.48
C ASP A 212 2.35 -3.58 -14.64
N LEU A 213 3.14 -4.66 -14.48
CA LEU A 213 4.60 -4.59 -14.46
C LEU A 213 5.19 -4.43 -15.86
N ASP A 214 4.59 -4.99 -16.89
CA ASP A 214 5.11 -4.90 -18.28
C ASP A 214 4.52 -3.73 -19.08
N GLY A 215 3.47 -3.09 -18.58
CA GLY A 215 2.84 -1.94 -19.19
C GLY A 215 1.87 -2.31 -20.31
N ASN A 216 1.28 -3.49 -20.27
CA ASN A 216 0.30 -3.94 -21.27
C ASN A 216 -1.15 -3.57 -20.94
N GLY A 217 -1.39 -2.89 -19.80
CA GLY A 217 -2.70 -2.48 -19.30
C GLY A 217 -3.41 -3.57 -18.51
N ARG A 218 -2.72 -4.62 -18.08
CA ARG A 218 -3.22 -5.71 -17.22
C ARG A 218 -2.18 -6.05 -16.18
N ALA A 219 -2.61 -6.23 -14.94
CA ALA A 219 -1.68 -6.55 -13.88
C ALA A 219 -1.22 -8.01 -13.94
N GLU A 220 0.07 -8.22 -13.68
CA GLU A 220 0.65 -9.50 -13.29
C GLU A 220 0.57 -9.68 -11.77
N VAL A 221 0.62 -10.93 -11.34
CA VAL A 221 0.80 -11.28 -9.92
C VAL A 221 2.16 -11.93 -9.74
N MET A 222 2.96 -11.42 -8.80
CA MET A 222 4.31 -11.87 -8.56
C MET A 222 4.51 -12.22 -7.09
N LEU A 223 5.01 -13.42 -6.80
CA LEU A 223 5.25 -13.89 -5.44
C LEU A 223 6.29 -15.01 -5.37
N LYS A 224 6.75 -15.27 -4.14
CA LYS A 224 7.64 -16.39 -3.84
C LYS A 224 6.89 -17.72 -3.99
N THR A 225 7.51 -18.67 -4.73
CA THR A 225 7.03 -20.04 -4.92
C THR A 225 8.11 -21.05 -4.56
N ALA A 226 7.76 -22.33 -4.59
CA ALA A 226 8.68 -23.43 -4.31
C ALA A 226 8.27 -24.67 -5.11
N ASP A 227 9.03 -25.75 -5.00
CA ASP A 227 8.66 -27.06 -5.53
C ASP A 227 7.27 -27.47 -5.02
N GLY A 228 6.42 -27.94 -5.92
CA GLY A 228 5.04 -28.36 -5.63
C GLY A 228 4.02 -27.21 -5.60
N THR A 229 4.39 -25.98 -5.92
CA THR A 229 3.42 -24.90 -6.18
C THR A 229 2.60 -25.23 -7.42
N VAL A 230 1.27 -25.09 -7.36
CA VAL A 230 0.37 -25.32 -8.50
C VAL A 230 -0.22 -23.99 -8.95
N ASP A 231 -0.03 -23.65 -10.22
CA ASP A 231 -0.54 -22.40 -10.79
C ASP A 231 -2.06 -22.41 -11.03
N GLY A 232 -2.62 -21.27 -11.44
CA GLY A 232 -4.06 -21.13 -11.68
C GLY A 232 -4.63 -22.01 -12.80
N THR A 233 -3.78 -22.65 -13.61
CA THR A 233 -4.15 -23.58 -14.68
C THR A 233 -3.94 -25.05 -14.32
N GLY A 234 -3.43 -25.33 -13.10
CA GLY A 234 -3.13 -26.67 -12.63
C GLY A 234 -1.74 -27.18 -12.98
N THR A 235 -0.85 -26.30 -13.47
CA THR A 235 0.54 -26.64 -13.78
C THR A 235 1.40 -26.57 -12.53
N VAL A 236 2.20 -27.63 -12.27
CA VAL A 236 3.10 -27.69 -11.12
C VAL A 236 4.42 -26.96 -11.45
N ILE A 237 4.89 -26.14 -10.53
CA ILE A 237 6.21 -25.51 -10.57
C ILE A 237 7.20 -26.41 -9.82
N GLY A 238 8.30 -26.77 -10.48
CA GLY A 238 9.34 -27.61 -9.91
C GLY A 238 8.91 -29.07 -9.68
N ASP A 239 9.39 -29.67 -8.58
CA ASP A 239 9.13 -31.07 -8.23
C ASP A 239 7.86 -31.20 -7.39
N ALA A 240 6.83 -31.91 -7.92
CA ALA A 240 5.53 -32.12 -7.26
C ALA A 240 5.63 -32.97 -5.98
N ASP A 241 6.62 -33.86 -5.89
CA ASP A 241 6.76 -34.83 -4.81
C ASP A 241 7.67 -34.34 -3.67
N ALA A 242 8.41 -33.25 -3.89
CA ALA A 242 9.34 -32.69 -2.90
C ALA A 242 8.65 -32.27 -1.60
N ASP A 243 9.30 -32.57 -0.47
CA ASP A 243 8.89 -32.14 0.86
C ASP A 243 10.13 -31.76 1.67
N TYR A 244 10.34 -30.46 1.88
CA TYR A 244 11.50 -29.92 2.61
C TYR A 244 11.18 -29.54 4.05
N ARG A 245 9.97 -29.85 4.54
CA ARG A 245 9.59 -29.58 5.94
C ARG A 245 10.40 -30.48 6.88
N ASN A 246 11.06 -29.88 7.85
CA ASN A 246 11.69 -30.64 8.94
C ASN A 246 10.67 -31.10 9.98
N SER A 247 11.09 -31.89 10.98
CA SER A 247 10.22 -32.41 12.04
C SER A 247 9.57 -31.32 12.91
N ALA A 248 10.10 -30.10 12.91
CA ALA A 248 9.50 -28.94 13.59
C ALA A 248 8.61 -28.10 12.67
N GLY A 249 8.38 -28.52 11.43
CA GLY A 249 7.53 -27.83 10.46
C GLY A 249 8.17 -26.63 9.75
N TYR A 250 9.48 -26.36 9.95
CA TYR A 250 10.20 -25.31 9.24
C TYR A 250 10.72 -25.82 7.89
N ILE A 251 10.92 -24.89 6.94
CA ILE A 251 11.43 -25.16 5.59
C ILE A 251 12.77 -24.44 5.45
N LEU A 252 13.86 -25.11 5.83
CA LEU A 252 15.20 -24.54 5.90
C LEU A 252 16.12 -25.00 4.75
N SER A 253 15.60 -25.77 3.81
CA SER A 253 16.30 -26.30 2.64
C SER A 253 15.36 -26.33 1.43
N GLY A 254 15.87 -26.80 0.30
CA GLY A 254 15.14 -26.83 -0.97
C GLY A 254 15.24 -25.53 -1.76
N PRO A 255 14.87 -25.57 -3.05
CA PRO A 255 14.89 -24.40 -3.91
C PRO A 255 13.76 -23.44 -3.53
N GLU A 256 13.99 -22.17 -3.79
CA GLU A 256 13.01 -21.10 -3.67
C GLU A 256 12.95 -20.36 -5.00
N PHE A 257 11.76 -20.08 -5.48
CA PHE A 257 11.57 -19.42 -6.76
C PHE A 257 10.80 -18.10 -6.56
N LEU A 258 10.96 -17.21 -7.53
CA LEU A 258 10.13 -16.04 -7.75
C LEU A 258 9.39 -16.28 -9.06
N THR A 259 8.06 -16.23 -9.03
CA THR A 259 7.23 -16.51 -10.20
C THR A 259 6.31 -15.33 -10.50
N VAL A 260 6.24 -14.98 -11.79
CA VAL A 260 5.27 -14.04 -12.36
C VAL A 260 4.12 -14.85 -12.93
N PHE A 261 2.90 -14.49 -12.57
CA PHE A 261 1.67 -15.12 -13.05
C PHE A 261 0.84 -14.13 -13.88
N ASP A 262 0.22 -14.63 -14.94
CA ASP A 262 -0.78 -13.91 -15.73
C ASP A 262 -1.99 -13.55 -14.87
N GLY A 263 -2.35 -12.27 -14.81
CA GLY A 263 -3.41 -11.79 -13.93
C GLY A 263 -4.79 -12.39 -14.22
N ARG A 264 -5.13 -12.69 -15.48
CA ARG A 264 -6.44 -13.23 -15.86
C ARG A 264 -6.61 -14.70 -15.56
N THR A 265 -5.53 -15.47 -15.58
CA THR A 265 -5.58 -16.94 -15.55
C THR A 265 -4.83 -17.57 -14.39
N GLY A 266 -3.98 -16.81 -13.70
CA GLY A 266 -3.05 -17.34 -12.70
C GLY A 266 -1.99 -18.28 -13.27
N LYS A 267 -1.78 -18.32 -14.60
CA LYS A 267 -0.78 -19.15 -15.26
C LYS A 267 0.62 -18.60 -14.99
N ALA A 268 1.56 -19.45 -14.64
CA ALA A 268 2.97 -19.07 -14.52
C ALA A 268 3.52 -18.63 -15.88
N LEU A 269 4.05 -17.41 -15.96
CA LEU A 269 4.65 -16.80 -17.15
C LEU A 269 6.18 -16.89 -17.13
N ALA A 270 6.78 -16.59 -15.99
CA ALA A 270 8.24 -16.64 -15.80
C ALA A 270 8.55 -17.07 -14.36
N THR A 271 9.54 -17.94 -14.21
CA THR A 271 10.03 -18.42 -12.91
C THR A 271 11.54 -18.35 -12.89
N THR A 272 12.11 -17.82 -11.82
CA THR A 272 13.56 -17.77 -11.60
C THR A 272 13.88 -18.10 -10.14
N ASN A 273 15.15 -18.28 -9.80
CA ASN A 273 15.55 -18.42 -8.40
C ASN A 273 15.18 -17.18 -7.59
N TYR A 274 14.67 -17.40 -6.38
CA TYR A 274 14.31 -16.29 -5.50
C TYR A 274 15.55 -15.52 -5.03
N LEU A 275 15.55 -14.24 -5.26
CA LEU A 275 16.43 -13.29 -4.59
C LEU A 275 15.57 -12.37 -3.73
N PRO A 276 15.94 -12.19 -2.48
CA PRO A 276 17.16 -12.60 -1.74
C PRO A 276 17.24 -14.10 -1.43
N ALA A 277 18.34 -14.75 -1.81
CA ALA A 277 18.56 -16.19 -1.56
C ALA A 277 18.65 -16.49 -0.05
N ARG A 278 18.16 -17.69 0.38
CA ARG A 278 18.26 -18.17 1.77
C ARG A 278 19.72 -18.23 2.25
N GLY A 279 20.60 -18.77 1.46
CA GLY A 279 21.99 -19.01 1.86
C GLY A 279 22.08 -19.86 3.13
N THR A 280 23.02 -19.53 3.99
CA THR A 280 23.19 -20.18 5.30
C THR A 280 22.20 -19.57 6.30
N VAL A 281 21.30 -20.41 6.84
CA VAL A 281 20.25 -19.98 7.79
C VAL A 281 20.82 -19.16 8.95
N GLY A 282 21.91 -19.61 9.55
CA GLY A 282 22.55 -18.91 10.68
C GLY A 282 23.09 -17.52 10.38
N SER A 283 23.33 -17.17 9.10
CA SER A 283 23.76 -15.79 8.74
C SER A 283 22.67 -14.75 8.95
N TRP A 284 21.41 -15.18 9.13
CA TRP A 284 20.27 -14.31 9.38
C TRP A 284 20.01 -14.04 10.87
N GLY A 285 20.81 -14.64 11.80
CA GLY A 285 20.74 -14.36 13.23
C GLY A 285 20.19 -15.49 14.09
N ASP A 286 19.66 -16.57 13.51
CA ASP A 286 19.32 -17.82 14.19
C ASP A 286 19.43 -19.02 13.25
N ASN A 287 19.33 -20.25 13.81
CA ASN A 287 19.47 -21.48 13.04
C ASN A 287 18.15 -22.27 12.86
N TYR A 288 17.01 -21.71 13.30
CA TYR A 288 15.73 -22.41 13.29
C TYR A 288 14.66 -21.79 12.38
N GLY A 289 14.97 -20.66 11.72
CA GLY A 289 14.11 -20.10 10.69
C GLY A 289 13.31 -18.86 11.09
N ASN A 290 13.46 -18.33 12.31
CA ASN A 290 12.72 -17.14 12.73
C ASN A 290 13.17 -15.90 11.95
N ARG A 291 14.48 -15.73 11.72
CA ARG A 291 15.02 -14.51 11.08
C ARG A 291 15.09 -14.62 9.57
N VAL A 292 15.39 -15.81 9.03
CA VAL A 292 15.59 -16.03 7.57
C VAL A 292 14.29 -15.97 6.78
N ASP A 293 13.16 -16.37 7.35
CA ASP A 293 11.89 -16.50 6.61
C ASP A 293 10.93 -15.33 6.85
N ARG A 294 11.47 -14.12 6.84
CA ARG A 294 10.70 -12.88 6.97
C ARG A 294 10.78 -12.10 5.68
N PHE A 295 9.65 -12.04 4.97
CA PHE A 295 9.54 -11.52 3.61
C PHE A 295 8.62 -10.31 3.56
N LEU A 296 9.00 -9.32 2.75
CA LEU A 296 8.15 -8.20 2.36
C LEU A 296 8.16 -8.08 0.84
N GLY A 297 7.07 -7.56 0.27
CA GLY A 297 6.93 -7.29 -1.15
C GLY A 297 6.19 -5.98 -1.40
N GLY A 298 6.52 -5.31 -2.49
CA GLY A 298 5.90 -4.05 -2.88
C GLY A 298 6.33 -3.60 -4.27
N VAL A 299 5.98 -2.37 -4.63
CA VAL A 299 6.24 -1.76 -5.95
C VAL A 299 6.93 -0.43 -5.77
N ALA A 300 7.88 -0.11 -6.66
CA ALA A 300 8.55 1.18 -6.72
C ALA A 300 8.84 1.60 -8.17
N TYR A 301 8.79 2.88 -8.47
CA TYR A 301 9.12 3.43 -9.79
C TYR A 301 10.60 3.82 -9.84
N LEU A 302 11.48 2.81 -9.85
CA LEU A 302 12.93 2.98 -9.77
C LEU A 302 13.56 3.64 -11.01
N ASP A 303 12.88 3.67 -12.13
CA ASP A 303 13.28 4.42 -13.33
C ASP A 303 12.52 5.75 -13.49
N GLY A 304 11.67 6.10 -12.52
CA GLY A 304 10.80 7.28 -12.55
C GLY A 304 9.64 7.18 -13.53
N ARG A 305 9.43 6.02 -14.15
CA ARG A 305 8.43 5.87 -15.21
C ARG A 305 7.60 4.59 -15.12
N ARG A 306 8.24 3.44 -14.93
CA ARG A 306 7.59 2.13 -14.93
C ARG A 306 7.75 1.45 -13.56
N PRO A 307 6.74 0.70 -13.11
CA PRO A 307 6.82 -0.01 -11.85
C PRO A 307 7.85 -1.16 -11.92
N SER A 308 8.60 -1.34 -10.84
CA SER A 308 9.47 -2.48 -10.55
C SER A 308 8.95 -3.19 -9.31
N ALA A 309 9.04 -4.51 -9.25
CA ALA A 309 8.68 -5.27 -8.07
C ALA A 309 9.87 -5.31 -7.09
N ILE A 310 9.58 -5.15 -5.81
CA ILE A 310 10.56 -5.21 -4.73
C ILE A 310 10.25 -6.41 -3.86
N PHE A 311 11.26 -7.25 -3.61
CA PHE A 311 11.17 -8.35 -2.66
C PHE A 311 12.31 -8.30 -1.66
N SER A 312 12.00 -8.53 -0.39
CA SER A 312 13.01 -8.53 0.66
C SER A 312 13.00 -9.79 1.50
N ARG A 313 14.09 -10.02 2.20
CA ARG A 313 14.26 -11.06 3.21
C ARG A 313 15.01 -10.51 4.41
N GLY A 314 14.47 -10.74 5.62
CA GLY A 314 15.07 -10.31 6.88
C GLY A 314 14.86 -8.83 7.16
N TYR A 315 14.83 -8.44 8.44
CA TYR A 315 14.75 -7.05 8.89
C TYR A 315 15.22 -6.84 10.33
N TYR A 316 15.32 -7.90 11.14
CA TYR A 316 15.80 -7.81 12.52
C TYR A 316 17.33 -7.77 12.66
N THR A 317 18.03 -8.33 11.67
CA THR A 317 19.49 -8.42 11.62
C THR A 317 19.94 -8.14 10.18
N ARG A 318 20.47 -9.14 9.45
CA ARG A 318 20.69 -9.01 8.03
C ARG A 318 19.37 -8.71 7.31
N ALA A 319 19.40 -7.77 6.40
CA ALA A 319 18.32 -7.47 5.48
C ALA A 319 18.86 -7.46 4.06
N VAL A 320 18.13 -8.10 3.14
CA VAL A 320 18.46 -8.11 1.71
C VAL A 320 17.21 -7.73 0.94
N ILE A 321 17.36 -6.77 0.02
CA ILE A 321 16.29 -6.24 -0.81
C ILE A 321 16.69 -6.44 -2.26
N ALA A 322 15.81 -7.00 -3.08
CA ALA A 322 16.02 -7.21 -4.50
C ALA A 322 14.94 -6.50 -5.31
N ALA A 323 15.36 -5.74 -6.31
CA ALA A 323 14.49 -5.10 -7.27
C ALA A 323 14.43 -5.91 -8.57
N TRP A 324 13.23 -6.02 -9.15
CA TRP A 324 12.94 -6.83 -10.30
C TRP A 324 12.15 -6.07 -11.34
N ASP A 325 12.54 -6.23 -12.59
CA ASP A 325 11.79 -5.76 -13.75
C ASP A 325 11.18 -6.96 -14.49
N TYR A 326 9.88 -6.89 -14.78
CA TYR A 326 9.23 -7.79 -15.72
C TYR A 326 8.88 -6.99 -16.97
N ARG A 327 9.53 -7.30 -18.08
CA ARG A 327 9.41 -6.56 -19.34
C ARG A 327 9.50 -7.53 -20.53
N ASP A 328 8.60 -7.39 -21.48
CA ASP A 328 8.62 -8.19 -22.72
C ASP A 328 8.69 -9.71 -22.45
N GLY A 329 8.01 -10.18 -21.39
CA GLY A 329 8.02 -11.57 -20.95
C GLY A 329 9.30 -12.02 -20.25
N GLN A 330 10.22 -11.11 -19.94
CA GLN A 330 11.48 -11.40 -19.26
C GLN A 330 11.48 -10.86 -17.83
N LEU A 331 11.83 -11.72 -16.88
CA LEU A 331 12.02 -11.36 -15.47
C LEU A 331 13.52 -11.18 -15.21
N THR A 332 13.94 -9.95 -14.87
CA THR A 332 15.33 -9.59 -14.65
C THR A 332 15.53 -8.91 -13.30
N SER A 333 16.57 -9.31 -12.57
CA SER A 333 17.00 -8.59 -11.36
C SER A 333 17.67 -7.28 -11.78
N ARG A 334 17.20 -6.16 -11.19
CA ARG A 334 17.74 -4.82 -11.44
C ARG A 334 18.96 -4.54 -10.56
N TRP A 335 18.82 -4.79 -9.27
CA TRP A 335 19.87 -4.70 -8.26
C TRP A 335 19.49 -5.51 -7.01
N VAL A 336 20.49 -5.80 -6.19
CA VAL A 336 20.32 -6.42 -4.86
C VAL A 336 21.12 -5.62 -3.84
N PHE A 337 20.45 -5.09 -2.84
CA PHE A 337 21.05 -4.47 -1.66
C PHE A 337 21.18 -5.52 -0.55
N ASP A 338 22.35 -5.66 0.07
CA ASP A 338 22.61 -6.58 1.17
C ASP A 338 23.37 -5.86 2.29
N THR A 339 22.80 -5.84 3.48
CA THR A 339 23.40 -5.18 4.66
C THR A 339 24.74 -5.79 5.08
N ASP A 340 25.03 -7.04 4.69
CA ASP A 340 26.31 -7.67 4.97
C ASP A 340 27.39 -7.30 3.94
N ALA A 341 27.00 -6.81 2.75
CA ALA A 341 27.92 -6.43 1.67
C ALA A 341 28.18 -4.90 1.65
N GLU A 342 27.13 -4.07 1.66
CA GLU A 342 27.27 -2.64 1.36
C GLU A 342 26.71 -1.72 2.44
N GLY A 343 25.93 -2.22 3.38
CA GLY A 343 25.12 -1.35 4.21
C GLY A 343 25.04 -1.74 5.68
N SER A 344 26.15 -2.00 6.34
CA SER A 344 26.15 -2.39 7.76
C SER A 344 25.36 -1.44 8.67
N ALA A 345 25.24 -0.16 8.30
CA ALA A 345 24.41 0.83 9.00
C ALA A 345 22.88 0.55 8.87
N ALA A 346 22.44 -0.20 7.86
CA ALA A 346 21.04 -0.62 7.70
C ALA A 346 20.73 -1.96 8.39
N ARG A 347 21.74 -2.64 8.95
CA ARG A 347 21.54 -3.91 9.64
C ARG A 347 20.69 -3.74 10.88
N GLY A 348 19.57 -4.50 10.96
CA GLY A 348 18.64 -4.42 12.08
C GLY A 348 17.74 -3.18 12.09
N GLN A 349 17.68 -2.45 10.96
CA GLN A 349 16.90 -1.22 10.83
C GLN A 349 15.57 -1.42 10.09
N GLY A 350 15.26 -2.61 9.57
CA GLY A 350 14.03 -2.86 8.84
C GLY A 350 12.79 -2.90 9.74
N ALA A 351 11.61 -2.66 9.16
CA ALA A 351 10.32 -2.78 9.81
C ALA A 351 9.55 -4.02 9.33
N HIS A 352 8.37 -4.26 9.90
CA HIS A 352 7.43 -5.31 9.41
C HIS A 352 6.67 -4.90 8.14
N TRP A 353 6.90 -3.72 7.67
CA TRP A 353 6.35 -3.08 6.49
C TRP A 353 7.45 -2.22 5.88
N PHE A 354 7.47 -2.06 4.57
CA PHE A 354 8.22 -0.98 3.93
C PHE A 354 7.30 -0.11 3.09
N SER A 355 7.67 1.14 2.93
CA SER A 355 6.97 2.08 2.08
C SER A 355 7.88 2.57 0.98
N VAL A 356 7.30 3.28 0.00
CA VAL A 356 8.02 3.88 -1.10
C VAL A 356 7.60 5.33 -1.29
N ALA A 357 8.55 6.17 -1.62
CA ALA A 357 8.33 7.57 -1.96
C ALA A 357 9.55 8.11 -2.71
N ASP A 358 9.38 9.14 -3.52
CA ASP A 358 10.47 9.97 -4.03
C ASP A 358 10.89 10.92 -2.89
N VAL A 359 11.90 10.53 -2.10
CA VAL A 359 12.29 11.30 -0.91
C VAL A 359 13.32 12.39 -1.21
N ASP A 360 14.11 12.25 -2.27
CA ASP A 360 15.17 13.20 -2.64
C ASP A 360 14.80 14.14 -3.81
N GLY A 361 13.61 13.92 -4.41
CA GLY A 361 13.05 14.79 -5.45
C GLY A 361 13.61 14.52 -6.86
N ASP A 362 14.17 13.35 -7.11
CA ASP A 362 14.72 12.96 -8.41
C ASP A 362 13.68 12.32 -9.36
N SER A 363 12.42 12.24 -8.93
CA SER A 363 11.27 11.63 -9.61
C SER A 363 11.29 10.10 -9.67
N ARG A 364 12.19 9.45 -8.92
CA ARG A 364 12.23 8.00 -8.74
C ARG A 364 11.85 7.65 -7.31
N ASP A 365 11.29 6.47 -7.12
CA ASP A 365 10.95 6.05 -5.77
C ASP A 365 12.15 5.45 -5.06
N ASP A 366 12.30 5.82 -3.80
CA ASP A 366 13.20 5.21 -2.84
C ASP A 366 12.43 4.25 -1.94
N ILE A 367 13.14 3.36 -1.26
CA ILE A 367 12.55 2.32 -0.43
C ILE A 367 12.84 2.62 1.03
N ILE A 368 11.80 3.01 1.76
CA ILE A 368 11.83 3.24 3.19
C ILE A 368 11.61 1.91 3.90
N TYR A 369 12.73 1.26 4.27
CA TYR A 369 12.73 -0.11 4.81
C TYR A 369 12.54 -0.16 6.34
N GLY A 370 12.20 0.93 6.96
CA GLY A 370 12.11 1.15 8.40
C GLY A 370 12.99 2.32 8.79
N ALA A 371 13.91 2.11 9.74
CA ALA A 371 14.89 3.11 10.16
C ALA A 371 16.08 3.27 9.16
N ALA A 372 15.94 2.76 7.94
CA ALA A 372 16.90 2.91 6.86
C ALA A 372 16.15 3.14 5.53
N THR A 373 16.69 4.02 4.68
CA THR A 373 16.16 4.32 3.35
C THR A 373 17.20 3.95 2.29
N ILE A 374 16.76 3.19 1.29
CA ILE A 374 17.57 2.74 0.16
C ILE A 374 17.12 3.49 -1.08
N GLY A 375 18.06 4.09 -1.79
CA GLY A 375 17.81 4.84 -3.01
C GLY A 375 17.31 3.99 -4.17
N SER A 376 16.74 4.64 -5.16
CA SER A 376 16.24 4.02 -6.40
C SER A 376 17.28 3.19 -7.15
N ASP A 377 18.56 3.46 -6.91
CA ASP A 377 19.72 2.77 -7.48
C ASP A 377 20.21 1.56 -6.66
N GLY A 378 19.58 1.29 -5.51
CA GLY A 378 19.91 0.17 -4.63
C GLY A 378 21.03 0.47 -3.62
N HIS A 379 21.44 1.74 -3.45
CA HIS A 379 22.41 2.12 -2.43
C HIS A 379 21.73 2.73 -1.19
N LEU A 380 22.37 2.58 -0.03
CA LEU A 380 21.89 3.18 1.21
C LEU A 380 21.96 4.71 1.14
N LEU A 381 20.81 5.39 1.25
CA LEU A 381 20.79 6.86 1.38
C LEU A 381 21.17 7.28 2.80
N TYR A 382 20.50 6.71 3.79
CA TYR A 382 20.80 6.95 5.21
C TYR A 382 20.22 5.85 6.11
N SER A 383 20.64 5.86 7.37
CA SER A 383 20.05 5.13 8.48
C SER A 383 19.90 6.07 9.67
N THR A 384 18.75 6.04 10.35
CA THR A 384 18.54 6.77 11.62
C THR A 384 19.22 6.08 12.79
N ASN A 385 19.58 4.79 12.64
CA ASN A 385 20.15 3.92 13.68
C ASN A 385 19.24 3.74 14.90
N LEU A 386 17.93 3.92 14.75
CA LEU A 386 16.94 3.73 15.81
C LEU A 386 16.39 2.30 15.90
N CYS A 387 16.85 1.44 14.98
CA CYS A 387 16.55 0.01 14.87
C CYS A 387 15.11 -0.31 14.46
N HIS A 388 14.84 -1.61 14.46
CA HIS A 388 13.59 -2.22 14.07
C HIS A 388 12.38 -1.64 14.79
N GLY A 389 11.21 -1.64 14.10
CA GLY A 389 9.92 -1.30 14.65
C GLY A 389 8.75 -1.82 13.80
N ASP A 390 7.54 -1.72 14.35
CA ASP A 390 6.35 -2.40 13.81
C ASP A 390 5.51 -1.53 12.86
N ALA A 391 5.59 -0.20 12.97
CA ALA A 391 4.77 0.70 12.17
C ALA A 391 5.59 1.88 11.66
N LEU A 392 5.36 2.25 10.40
CA LEU A 392 5.91 3.44 9.78
C LEU A 392 4.90 4.05 8.80
N HIS A 393 4.89 5.36 8.71
CA HIS A 393 4.07 6.13 7.78
C HIS A 393 4.96 7.07 6.98
N VAL A 394 4.75 7.13 5.68
CA VAL A 394 5.53 7.99 4.76
C VAL A 394 4.59 8.81 3.93
N GLY A 395 4.70 10.12 4.00
CA GLY A 395 3.86 11.05 3.26
C GLY A 395 4.21 12.51 3.53
N LYS A 396 3.40 13.40 3.01
CA LYS A 396 3.44 14.82 3.33
C LYS A 396 2.70 15.07 4.65
N LEU A 397 3.26 14.54 5.77
CA LEU A 397 2.62 14.55 7.09
C LEU A 397 2.60 15.95 7.71
N ASP A 398 3.66 16.73 7.52
CA ASP A 398 3.73 18.15 7.92
C ASP A 398 3.72 19.06 6.68
N PRO A 399 2.56 19.65 6.32
CA PRO A 399 2.46 20.51 5.14
C PRO A 399 3.30 21.80 5.22
N SER A 400 3.71 22.20 6.41
CA SER A 400 4.54 23.40 6.63
C SER A 400 6.00 23.23 6.24
N ARG A 401 6.48 21.96 6.11
CA ARG A 401 7.86 21.63 5.75
C ARG A 401 8.00 21.31 4.26
N PRO A 402 9.15 21.57 3.63
CA PRO A 402 9.42 21.03 2.29
C PRO A 402 9.56 19.50 2.37
N GLY A 403 9.38 18.80 1.23
CA GLY A 403 9.53 17.35 1.12
C GLY A 403 8.51 16.55 1.94
N GLN A 404 8.79 15.28 2.13
CA GLN A 404 7.99 14.33 2.90
C GLN A 404 8.61 14.04 4.27
N GLN A 405 7.84 13.44 5.16
CA GLN A 405 8.27 13.02 6.48
C GLN A 405 7.98 11.54 6.67
N ILE A 406 8.74 10.92 7.57
CA ILE A 406 8.53 9.56 8.00
C ILE A 406 8.24 9.59 9.50
N TYR A 407 7.13 8.98 9.90
CA TYR A 407 6.83 8.67 11.29
C TYR A 407 7.06 7.19 11.53
N MET A 408 7.80 6.85 12.58
CA MET A 408 8.11 5.46 12.91
C MET A 408 8.05 5.22 14.42
N VAL A 409 7.69 3.99 14.81
CA VAL A 409 7.76 3.50 16.17
C VAL A 409 8.77 2.36 16.26
N HIS A 410 9.45 2.20 17.43
CA HIS A 410 10.58 1.29 17.60
C HIS A 410 10.36 0.27 18.72
N GLU A 411 11.03 -0.89 18.61
CA GLU A 411 10.85 -2.03 19.51
C GLU A 411 11.83 -2.02 20.70
N SER A 412 13.11 -1.66 20.47
CA SER A 412 14.18 -1.90 21.44
C SER A 412 14.74 -0.64 22.09
N PRO A 413 14.48 -0.39 23.41
CA PRO A 413 15.02 0.77 24.11
C PRO A 413 16.55 0.86 24.12
N SER A 414 17.24 -0.29 24.10
CA SER A 414 18.70 -0.30 24.04
C SER A 414 19.25 0.25 22.73
N CYS A 415 18.41 0.36 21.71
CA CYS A 415 18.77 0.90 20.41
C CYS A 415 18.22 2.31 20.21
N TYR A 416 16.90 2.51 20.34
CA TYR A 416 16.27 3.82 20.09
C TYR A 416 16.54 4.86 21.21
N GLY A 417 17.07 4.45 22.38
CA GLY A 417 17.31 5.37 23.50
C GLY A 417 16.03 5.99 24.04
N THR A 418 15.78 7.26 23.71
CA THR A 418 14.57 8.00 24.09
C THR A 418 13.60 8.21 22.92
N ALA A 419 13.95 7.81 21.69
CA ALA A 419 13.13 8.04 20.49
C ALA A 419 12.28 6.80 20.16
N GLY A 420 11.42 6.36 21.09
CA GLY A 420 10.58 5.16 20.86
C GLY A 420 9.48 5.36 19.85
N ALA A 421 8.99 6.60 19.67
CA ALA A 421 8.23 7.04 18.51
C ALA A 421 8.85 8.35 18.01
N GLU A 422 8.95 8.54 16.70
CA GLU A 422 9.65 9.70 16.15
C GLU A 422 9.17 10.08 14.76
N MET A 423 9.42 11.33 14.38
CA MET A 423 9.30 11.83 13.01
C MET A 423 10.65 12.33 12.53
N HIS A 424 11.03 11.94 11.33
CA HIS A 424 12.24 12.43 10.68
C HIS A 424 11.96 12.91 9.25
N ASP A 425 12.88 13.72 8.75
CA ASP A 425 12.88 14.22 7.37
C ASP A 425 13.20 13.05 6.42
N ALA A 426 12.34 12.81 5.46
CA ALA A 426 12.42 11.63 4.59
C ALA A 426 13.64 11.65 3.65
N ALA A 427 14.12 12.84 3.25
CA ALA A 427 15.27 12.96 2.37
C ALA A 427 16.61 12.71 3.07
N THR A 428 16.70 13.04 4.36
CA THR A 428 17.97 13.11 5.08
C THR A 428 18.08 12.17 6.28
N GLY A 429 16.98 11.60 6.76
CA GLY A 429 16.93 10.84 8.00
C GLY A 429 17.12 11.69 9.27
N LYS A 430 17.10 13.02 9.13
CA LYS A 430 17.27 13.91 10.28
C LYS A 430 16.04 13.89 11.17
N LEU A 431 16.23 13.53 12.43
CA LEU A 431 15.19 13.56 13.44
C LEU A 431 14.61 14.98 13.57
N LEU A 432 13.30 15.10 13.44
CA LEU A 432 12.54 16.35 13.61
C LEU A 432 12.03 16.48 15.04
N TRP A 433 11.43 15.42 15.56
CA TRP A 433 11.01 15.30 16.96
C TRP A 433 10.87 13.84 17.35
N SER A 434 10.80 13.56 18.65
CA SER A 434 10.60 12.21 19.18
C SER A 434 9.86 12.23 20.51
N VAL A 435 9.20 11.11 20.80
CA VAL A 435 8.52 10.86 22.08
C VAL A 435 9.33 9.84 22.88
N ALA A 436 9.70 10.20 24.11
CA ALA A 436 10.40 9.31 25.01
C ALA A 436 9.44 8.21 25.50
N THR A 437 9.80 6.96 25.22
CA THR A 437 9.04 5.79 25.65
C THR A 437 9.93 4.76 26.31
N THR A 438 9.34 3.69 26.83
CA THR A 438 10.04 2.54 27.40
C THR A 438 9.48 1.24 26.85
N GLY A 439 10.34 0.27 26.53
CA GLY A 439 9.93 -1.03 25.99
C GLY A 439 9.48 -0.97 24.54
N ASP A 440 8.91 -2.05 24.07
CA ASP A 440 8.37 -2.17 22.73
C ASP A 440 7.14 -1.25 22.56
N VAL A 441 7.20 -0.36 21.55
CA VAL A 441 6.11 0.56 21.24
C VAL A 441 5.03 -0.13 20.39
N GLY A 442 5.41 -1.06 19.55
CA GLY A 442 4.56 -1.98 18.79
C GLY A 442 3.73 -1.32 17.70
N ARG A 443 2.81 -0.42 18.03
CA ARG A 443 1.91 0.20 17.05
C ARG A 443 1.92 1.71 17.16
N GLY A 444 1.62 2.35 16.04
CA GLY A 444 1.48 3.80 15.94
C GLY A 444 0.83 4.17 14.62
N VAL A 445 0.25 5.36 14.55
CA VAL A 445 -0.48 5.87 13.40
C VAL A 445 -0.32 7.39 13.30
N CYS A 446 -0.33 7.89 12.07
CA CYS A 446 -0.49 9.31 11.75
C CYS A 446 -1.74 9.48 10.88
N MET A 447 -2.56 10.47 11.20
CA MET A 447 -3.72 10.90 10.43
C MET A 447 -4.16 12.30 10.85
N ASP A 448 -4.66 13.11 9.95
CA ASP A 448 -5.24 14.42 10.25
C ASP A 448 -6.61 14.23 10.90
N ILE A 449 -6.71 14.47 12.21
CA ILE A 449 -7.93 14.27 12.99
C ILE A 449 -8.46 15.56 13.64
N ASP A 450 -7.66 16.62 13.73
CA ASP A 450 -8.01 17.85 14.42
C ASP A 450 -7.65 19.09 13.58
N PRO A 451 -8.64 19.82 13.04
CA PRO A 451 -8.41 20.97 12.18
C PRO A 451 -7.73 22.16 12.90
N ALA A 452 -7.54 22.08 14.21
CA ALA A 452 -6.81 23.10 14.97
C ALA A 452 -5.29 23.01 14.77
N TYR A 453 -4.79 21.86 14.31
CA TYR A 453 -3.35 21.62 14.09
C TYR A 453 -3.11 21.34 12.62
N PRO A 454 -2.24 22.09 11.93
CA PRO A 454 -1.91 21.81 10.54
C PRO A 454 -1.11 20.50 10.37
N GLY A 455 -1.53 19.64 9.47
CA GLY A 455 -0.90 18.36 9.19
C GLY A 455 -1.50 17.20 9.97
N GLU A 456 -0.78 16.07 10.01
CA GLU A 456 -1.29 14.86 10.63
C GLU A 456 -0.91 14.80 12.12
N GLU A 457 -1.86 14.45 12.98
CA GLU A 457 -1.57 14.05 14.35
C GLU A 457 -1.02 12.64 14.36
N CYS A 458 0.04 12.44 15.17
CA CYS A 458 0.70 11.15 15.30
C CYS A 458 0.69 10.67 16.75
N TRP A 459 0.43 9.38 16.95
CA TRP A 459 0.50 8.74 18.26
C TRP A 459 0.82 7.27 18.15
N ALA A 460 1.22 6.68 19.26
CA ALA A 460 1.59 5.28 19.36
C ALA A 460 0.92 4.61 20.55
N SER A 461 1.19 3.32 20.76
CA SER A 461 0.72 2.59 21.94
C SER A 461 1.30 3.12 23.26
N ARG A 462 2.26 4.04 23.18
CA ARG A 462 2.95 4.68 24.32
C ARG A 462 3.23 6.14 24.00
N GLY A 463 3.23 6.98 25.03
CA GLY A 463 3.41 8.42 24.88
C GLY A 463 2.09 9.16 24.66
N GLY A 464 2.16 10.41 24.23
CA GLY A 464 1.03 11.30 24.00
C GLY A 464 0.57 11.39 22.54
N LEU A 465 -0.38 12.27 22.30
CA LEU A 465 -0.82 12.71 20.97
C LEU A 465 0.02 13.91 20.54
N MET A 466 0.67 13.80 19.38
CA MET A 466 1.59 14.81 18.86
C MET A 466 1.04 15.41 17.57
N ALA A 467 1.12 16.73 17.42
CA ALA A 467 0.94 17.39 16.12
C ALA A 467 2.13 17.10 15.19
N ALA A 468 1.96 17.24 13.88
CA ALA A 468 2.99 17.02 12.87
C ALA A 468 4.29 17.79 13.14
N ASN A 469 4.21 18.97 13.71
CA ASN A 469 5.37 19.81 14.03
C ASN A 469 6.11 19.44 15.33
N GLY A 470 5.64 18.39 16.05
CA GLY A 470 6.20 17.92 17.32
C GLY A 470 5.64 18.59 18.58
N THR A 471 4.59 19.40 18.44
CA THR A 471 3.87 19.94 19.62
C THR A 471 3.06 18.82 20.28
N GLU A 472 3.24 18.60 21.58
CA GLU A 472 2.38 17.69 22.33
C GLU A 472 1.00 18.31 22.51
N ILE A 473 -0.03 17.65 21.96
CA ILE A 473 -1.43 18.05 22.07
C ILE A 473 -2.02 17.54 23.38
N SER A 474 -1.66 16.31 23.73
CA SER A 474 -2.11 15.62 24.94
C SER A 474 -1.06 14.64 25.43
N ALA A 475 -0.87 14.56 26.74
CA ALA A 475 -0.01 13.56 27.37
C ALA A 475 -0.56 12.11 27.27
N THR A 476 -1.83 11.96 26.88
CA THR A 476 -2.47 10.67 26.64
C THR A 476 -2.77 10.53 25.15
N HIS A 477 -2.57 9.33 24.62
CA HIS A 477 -2.88 9.01 23.24
C HIS A 477 -4.32 8.48 23.07
N PRO A 478 -4.94 8.65 21.89
CA PRO A 478 -6.18 7.97 21.55
C PRO A 478 -6.03 6.43 21.58
N ASN A 479 -7.13 5.72 21.80
CA ASN A 479 -7.13 4.26 21.95
C ASN A 479 -7.28 3.47 20.63
N ARG A 480 -7.21 4.13 19.48
CA ARG A 480 -7.18 3.54 18.14
C ARG A 480 -5.80 3.78 17.55
N ILE A 481 -5.09 2.73 17.20
CA ILE A 481 -3.66 2.81 16.83
C ILE A 481 -3.28 1.95 15.62
N ASN A 482 -4.26 1.28 14.98
CA ASN A 482 -3.91 0.27 14.01
C ASN A 482 -3.97 0.73 12.57
N PHE A 483 -5.03 1.47 12.17
CA PHE A 483 -5.24 1.84 10.77
C PHE A 483 -6.06 3.13 10.64
N ALA A 484 -6.16 3.66 9.42
CA ALA A 484 -6.89 4.88 9.09
C ALA A 484 -7.56 4.77 7.72
N SER A 485 -8.63 5.57 7.51
CA SER A 485 -9.35 5.64 6.24
C SER A 485 -9.96 7.02 6.05
N TRP A 486 -9.91 7.59 4.84
CA TRP A 486 -10.75 8.74 4.48
C TRP A 486 -12.15 8.23 4.17
N TRP A 487 -13.10 8.51 5.07
CA TRP A 487 -14.42 7.90 5.02
C TRP A 487 -15.57 8.89 4.87
N ASP A 488 -15.63 9.92 5.68
CA ASP A 488 -16.79 10.85 5.67
C ASP A 488 -16.66 11.96 4.60
N GLY A 489 -17.43 13.04 4.75
CA GLY A 489 -17.53 14.08 3.72
C GLY A 489 -16.50 15.19 3.82
N ASP A 490 -15.75 15.27 4.92
CA ASP A 490 -14.70 16.27 5.12
C ASP A 490 -13.30 15.73 4.73
N LEU A 491 -12.23 16.47 5.02
CA LEU A 491 -10.86 16.09 4.65
C LEU A 491 -10.09 15.45 5.81
N LEU A 492 -10.69 15.40 7.01
CA LEU A 492 -10.07 14.71 8.14
C LEU A 492 -10.15 13.20 7.91
N ARG A 493 -9.20 12.49 8.50
CA ARG A 493 -9.11 11.04 8.34
C ARG A 493 -9.68 10.32 9.55
N GLU A 494 -10.45 9.28 9.34
CA GLU A 494 -11.05 8.47 10.37
C GLU A 494 -10.14 7.33 10.81
N SER A 495 -10.23 6.96 12.08
CA SER A 495 -9.60 5.75 12.58
C SER A 495 -10.34 4.51 12.04
N LEU A 496 -9.58 3.55 11.53
CA LEU A 496 -10.05 2.23 11.14
C LEU A 496 -9.36 1.20 12.05
N ASP A 497 -10.11 0.64 13.01
CA ASP A 497 -9.53 -0.32 13.97
C ASP A 497 -10.51 -1.48 14.18
N GLY A 498 -10.05 -2.70 13.91
CA GLY A 498 -10.90 -3.89 13.90
C GLY A 498 -11.92 -3.83 12.78
N VAL A 499 -13.20 -3.85 13.14
CA VAL A 499 -14.32 -3.73 12.19
C VAL A 499 -15.10 -2.43 12.39
N GLY A 500 -14.43 -1.39 12.87
CA GLY A 500 -15.04 -0.09 13.14
C GLY A 500 -14.32 1.05 12.46
N ILE A 501 -15.10 2.02 11.99
CA ILE A 501 -14.61 3.33 11.57
C ILE A 501 -15.12 4.36 12.57
N ASP A 502 -14.18 5.12 13.13
CA ASP A 502 -14.45 6.05 14.23
C ASP A 502 -13.92 7.46 13.88
N LYS A 503 -14.78 8.48 14.04
CA LYS A 503 -14.46 9.89 13.88
C LYS A 503 -13.96 10.48 15.19
N TRP A 504 -12.81 11.18 15.15
CA TRP A 504 -12.31 11.93 16.31
C TRP A 504 -13.18 13.13 16.62
N GLN A 505 -13.45 13.35 17.91
CA GLN A 505 -14.18 14.50 18.43
C GLN A 505 -13.21 15.35 19.27
N PRO A 506 -12.59 16.40 18.73
CA PRO A 506 -11.58 17.20 19.45
C PRO A 506 -12.09 17.80 20.76
N ALA A 507 -13.35 18.23 20.79
CA ALA A 507 -13.96 18.88 21.96
C ALA A 507 -14.04 17.95 23.19
N THR A 508 -14.14 16.65 22.99
CA THR A 508 -14.25 15.64 24.07
C THR A 508 -13.03 14.73 24.16
N ALA A 509 -12.10 14.84 23.20
CA ALA A 509 -10.94 13.94 23.03
C ALA A 509 -11.36 12.45 22.99
N THR A 510 -12.41 12.14 22.25
CA THR A 510 -12.95 10.77 22.11
C THR A 510 -13.23 10.43 20.66
N PHE A 511 -13.28 9.12 20.36
CA PHE A 511 -13.78 8.61 19.09
C PHE A 511 -15.28 8.35 19.15
N GLU A 512 -15.99 8.73 18.09
CA GLU A 512 -17.39 8.40 17.84
C GLU A 512 -17.49 7.38 16.70
N ARG A 513 -18.17 6.26 16.91
CA ARG A 513 -18.40 5.22 15.91
C ARG A 513 -19.30 5.71 14.79
N ILE A 514 -18.79 5.74 13.54
CA ILE A 514 -19.56 6.12 12.35
C ILE A 514 -19.91 4.91 11.45
N LEU A 515 -19.13 3.84 11.51
CA LEU A 515 -19.47 2.55 10.90
C LEU A 515 -19.08 1.41 11.82
N ASP A 516 -20.00 0.48 12.07
CA ASP A 516 -19.78 -0.75 12.82
C ASP A 516 -20.00 -1.96 11.90
N GLY A 517 -18.91 -2.52 11.39
CA GLY A 517 -18.94 -3.70 10.52
C GLY A 517 -19.45 -4.97 11.23
N SER A 518 -19.41 -5.02 12.57
CA SER A 518 -19.92 -6.18 13.32
C SER A 518 -21.42 -6.39 13.14
N LEU A 519 -22.16 -5.33 12.82
CA LEU A 519 -23.59 -5.39 12.48
C LEU A 519 -23.87 -6.15 11.17
N TYR A 520 -22.84 -6.43 10.39
CA TYR A 520 -22.89 -7.10 9.09
C TYR A 520 -22.05 -8.38 9.06
N ASP A 521 -21.74 -8.95 10.22
CA ASP A 521 -20.90 -10.15 10.39
C ASP A 521 -19.45 -9.98 9.85
N ALA A 522 -18.96 -8.75 9.76
CA ALA A 522 -17.58 -8.49 9.36
C ALA A 522 -16.58 -8.96 10.43
N ALA A 523 -15.40 -9.36 9.99
CA ALA A 523 -14.29 -9.73 10.85
C ALA A 523 -12.98 -9.14 10.34
N SER A 524 -12.14 -8.67 11.27
CA SER A 524 -10.79 -8.19 10.98
C SER A 524 -9.77 -9.32 10.92
N ASN A 525 -8.57 -9.02 10.46
CA ASN A 525 -7.46 -9.94 10.30
C ASN A 525 -6.30 -9.62 11.28
N ASN A 526 -5.30 -10.49 11.29
CA ASN A 526 -3.98 -10.27 11.91
C ASN A 526 -4.00 -10.04 13.44
N GLY A 527 -5.02 -10.59 14.13
CA GLY A 527 -5.08 -10.58 15.60
C GLY A 527 -5.09 -9.17 16.18
N THR A 528 -4.12 -8.83 17.02
CA THR A 528 -4.04 -7.51 17.67
C THR A 528 -3.73 -6.36 16.70
N LYS A 529 -3.28 -6.64 15.47
CA LYS A 529 -3.09 -5.62 14.42
C LYS A 529 -4.44 -5.17 13.84
N ALA A 530 -5.47 -6.02 13.97
CA ALA A 530 -6.86 -5.73 13.70
C ALA A 530 -7.13 -5.05 12.34
N THR A 531 -6.39 -5.48 11.30
CA THR A 531 -6.45 -4.89 9.95
C THR A 531 -7.66 -5.37 9.17
N PRO A 532 -8.17 -4.60 8.20
CA PRO A 532 -9.08 -5.11 7.17
C PRO A 532 -8.35 -6.07 6.23
N VAL A 533 -9.06 -6.68 5.29
CA VAL A 533 -8.45 -7.36 4.13
C VAL A 533 -7.71 -6.34 3.26
N LEU A 534 -8.32 -5.15 3.09
CA LEU A 534 -7.81 -4.04 2.31
C LEU A 534 -8.53 -2.75 2.71
N SER A 535 -7.85 -1.60 2.70
CA SER A 535 -8.48 -0.27 2.66
C SER A 535 -7.79 0.57 1.60
N ALA A 536 -8.56 1.01 0.58
CA ALA A 536 -8.05 1.80 -0.54
C ALA A 536 -9.20 2.41 -1.36
N ASP A 537 -8.91 3.48 -2.10
CA ASP A 537 -9.81 4.10 -3.09
C ASP A 537 -9.94 3.20 -4.33
N ILE A 538 -10.76 2.14 -4.24
CA ILE A 538 -10.95 1.17 -5.33
C ILE A 538 -12.24 1.37 -6.13
N LEU A 539 -13.18 2.16 -5.63
CA LEU A 539 -14.46 2.47 -6.27
C LEU A 539 -14.93 3.90 -5.89
N GLY A 540 -15.98 4.40 -6.53
CA GLY A 540 -16.59 5.67 -6.14
C GLY A 540 -15.68 6.88 -6.34
N ASP A 541 -15.73 7.83 -5.42
CA ASP A 541 -14.87 9.01 -5.43
C ASP A 541 -13.52 8.74 -4.71
N TRP A 542 -12.76 9.76 -4.39
CA TRP A 542 -11.41 9.67 -3.81
C TRP A 542 -11.34 9.04 -2.40
N ARG A 543 -12.48 8.79 -1.75
CA ARG A 543 -12.52 8.19 -0.42
C ARG A 543 -12.31 6.68 -0.51
N GLU A 544 -11.77 6.13 0.58
CA GLU A 544 -11.34 4.74 0.59
C GLU A 544 -12.52 3.78 0.85
N GLU A 545 -12.58 2.68 0.12
CA GLU A 545 -13.37 1.52 0.49
C GLU A 545 -12.64 0.70 1.54
N VAL A 546 -13.43 0.10 2.44
CA VAL A 546 -12.92 -0.85 3.42
C VAL A 546 -13.46 -2.24 3.12
N VAL A 547 -12.55 -3.19 2.92
CA VAL A 547 -12.87 -4.58 2.61
C VAL A 547 -12.64 -5.44 3.85
N TRP A 548 -13.71 -5.99 4.42
CA TRP A 548 -13.64 -7.00 5.46
C TRP A 548 -14.11 -8.35 4.94
N ARG A 549 -13.58 -9.44 5.50
CA ARG A 549 -14.19 -10.75 5.35
C ARG A 549 -15.41 -10.90 6.26
N THR A 550 -16.32 -11.82 5.93
CA THR A 550 -17.32 -12.28 6.90
C THR A 550 -16.68 -13.19 7.96
N ALA A 551 -17.26 -13.25 9.15
CA ALA A 551 -16.76 -14.10 10.24
C ALA A 551 -16.70 -15.59 9.85
N ASP A 552 -17.60 -16.04 9.00
CA ASP A 552 -17.66 -17.41 8.46
C ASP A 552 -16.81 -17.63 7.19
N ASN A 553 -16.09 -16.60 6.73
CA ASN A 553 -15.27 -16.62 5.52
C ASN A 553 -16.03 -16.93 4.21
N SER A 554 -17.36 -16.73 4.18
CA SER A 554 -18.19 -17.00 3.00
C SER A 554 -18.17 -15.85 1.98
N ALA A 555 -17.72 -14.65 2.37
CA ALA A 555 -17.68 -13.49 1.48
C ALA A 555 -16.64 -12.44 1.92
N LEU A 556 -16.30 -11.55 0.98
CA LEU A 556 -15.81 -10.20 1.27
C LEU A 556 -16.98 -9.22 1.25
N LEU A 557 -16.90 -8.23 2.13
CA LEU A 557 -17.80 -7.08 2.21
C LEU A 557 -17.00 -5.82 1.87
N VAL A 558 -17.29 -5.24 0.71
CA VAL A 558 -16.64 -4.00 0.25
C VAL A 558 -17.54 -2.84 0.64
N PHE A 559 -17.22 -2.18 1.75
CA PHE A 559 -17.97 -1.02 2.21
C PHE A 559 -17.52 0.23 1.49
N SER A 560 -18.48 1.07 1.08
CA SER A 560 -18.26 2.40 0.54
C SER A 560 -19.15 3.42 1.25
N THR A 561 -18.70 4.65 1.37
CA THR A 561 -19.41 5.71 2.10
C THR A 561 -20.59 6.26 1.31
N THR A 562 -21.60 6.78 2.02
CA THR A 562 -22.73 7.52 1.45
C THR A 562 -22.78 8.98 1.93
N ALA A 563 -21.76 9.47 2.59
CA ALA A 563 -21.64 10.85 3.01
C ALA A 563 -21.37 11.76 1.79
N PRO A 564 -22.12 12.84 1.54
CA PRO A 564 -21.78 13.80 0.49
C PRO A 564 -20.47 14.54 0.80
N THR A 565 -19.67 14.82 -0.24
CA THR A 565 -18.48 15.66 -0.12
C THR A 565 -18.49 16.78 -1.15
N ALA A 566 -17.99 17.96 -0.75
CA ALA A 566 -17.74 19.09 -1.64
C ALA A 566 -16.32 19.07 -2.23
N SER A 567 -15.47 18.18 -1.75
CA SER A 567 -14.08 18.09 -2.17
C SER A 567 -13.95 17.35 -3.51
N ARG A 568 -13.27 18.00 -4.46
CA ARG A 568 -12.92 17.41 -5.75
C ARG A 568 -11.46 17.01 -5.75
N ILE A 569 -11.21 15.72 -5.63
CA ILE A 569 -9.86 15.14 -5.61
C ILE A 569 -9.82 14.04 -6.67
N PRO A 570 -8.76 13.94 -7.48
CA PRO A 570 -8.56 12.78 -8.35
C PRO A 570 -8.45 11.50 -7.54
N THR A 571 -8.85 10.37 -8.12
CA THR A 571 -8.68 9.07 -7.45
C THR A 571 -7.24 8.92 -6.95
N LEU A 572 -7.11 8.55 -5.69
CA LEU A 572 -5.82 8.34 -5.03
C LEU A 572 -5.03 7.21 -5.69
N MET A 573 -5.72 6.29 -6.38
CA MET A 573 -5.07 5.23 -7.16
C MET A 573 -4.30 5.77 -8.39
N HIS A 574 -4.51 7.02 -8.79
CA HIS A 574 -3.70 7.73 -9.77
C HIS A 574 -2.57 8.58 -9.14
N ASP A 575 -2.42 8.56 -7.82
CA ASP A 575 -1.19 8.95 -7.14
C ASP A 575 -0.26 7.73 -7.06
N PRO A 576 0.89 7.71 -7.76
CA PRO A 576 1.74 6.52 -7.84
C PRO A 576 2.29 6.06 -6.48
N GLN A 577 2.53 6.98 -5.54
CA GLN A 577 2.98 6.64 -4.19
C GLN A 577 1.87 5.93 -3.41
N TYR A 578 0.67 6.50 -3.39
CA TYR A 578 -0.49 5.89 -2.73
C TYR A 578 -0.77 4.50 -3.30
N ARG A 579 -0.82 4.37 -4.64
CA ARG A 579 -1.08 3.09 -5.32
C ARG A 579 0.00 2.04 -5.02
N ALA A 580 1.27 2.43 -4.95
CA ALA A 580 2.36 1.54 -4.59
C ALA A 580 2.25 1.07 -3.11
N GLN A 581 1.85 1.96 -2.19
CA GLN A 581 1.61 1.61 -0.79
C GLN A 581 0.39 0.68 -0.65
N VAL A 582 -0.68 0.88 -1.42
CA VAL A 582 -1.83 -0.04 -1.48
C VAL A 582 -1.38 -1.43 -1.94
N ALA A 583 -0.52 -1.53 -2.95
CA ALA A 583 -0.01 -2.83 -3.43
C ALA A 583 0.73 -3.63 -2.35
N GLY A 584 1.31 -2.98 -1.36
CA GLY A 584 2.00 -3.58 -0.23
C GLY A 584 1.09 -3.99 0.94
N GLN A 585 -0.21 -3.68 0.94
CA GLN A 585 -1.15 -4.01 2.03
C GLN A 585 -1.48 -5.50 2.12
N ASN A 586 -0.47 -6.37 2.14
CA ASN A 586 -0.67 -7.81 2.29
C ASN A 586 0.43 -8.47 3.12
N ALA A 587 1.08 -7.70 3.99
CA ALA A 587 2.24 -8.14 4.78
C ALA A 587 1.91 -8.58 6.21
N GLY A 588 0.64 -8.59 6.62
CA GLY A 588 0.22 -8.95 7.98
C GLY A 588 0.38 -7.84 9.03
N TYR A 589 1.28 -6.89 8.81
CA TYR A 589 1.47 -5.67 9.60
C TYR A 589 1.12 -4.43 8.78
N ASN A 590 0.06 -4.56 7.99
CA ASN A 590 -0.39 -3.55 7.06
C ASN A 590 -0.56 -2.18 7.72
N GLN A 591 -0.20 -1.13 6.98
CA GLN A 591 -0.31 0.27 7.38
C GLN A 591 -1.23 1.01 6.39
N PRO A 592 -1.90 2.10 6.81
CA PRO A 592 -2.70 2.92 5.91
C PRO A 592 -1.80 3.59 4.86
N PRO A 593 -2.22 3.66 3.59
CA PRO A 593 -1.46 4.33 2.55
C PRO A 593 -1.55 5.86 2.68
N HIS A 594 -0.51 6.56 2.23
CA HIS A 594 -0.46 8.02 2.17
C HIS A 594 -0.14 8.49 0.74
N PRO A 595 -0.85 9.49 0.22
CA PRO A 595 -0.51 10.08 -1.08
C PRO A 595 0.79 10.89 -1.02
N SER A 596 1.33 11.24 -2.19
CA SER A 596 2.54 12.05 -2.33
C SER A 596 2.35 13.53 -1.91
N PHE A 597 1.12 13.95 -1.66
CA PHE A 597 0.71 15.29 -1.24
C PHE A 597 -0.03 15.23 0.10
N HIS A 598 -0.10 16.35 0.82
CA HIS A 598 -0.93 16.43 2.03
C HIS A 598 -2.41 16.37 1.65
N LEU A 599 -3.11 15.36 2.14
CA LEU A 599 -4.55 15.22 2.04
C LEU A 599 -5.16 15.35 3.45
N GLY A 600 -5.68 16.52 3.75
CA GLY A 600 -6.17 16.85 5.09
C GLY A 600 -6.75 18.26 5.14
N HIS A 601 -7.09 18.70 6.36
CA HIS A 601 -7.64 20.03 6.58
C HIS A 601 -6.69 21.13 6.12
N GLY A 602 -7.21 22.10 5.39
CA GLY A 602 -6.41 23.24 4.90
C GLY A 602 -5.42 22.89 3.77
N MET A 603 -5.55 21.73 3.15
CA MET A 603 -4.72 21.33 2.03
C MET A 603 -4.75 22.33 0.87
N ALA A 604 -3.64 22.49 0.18
CA ALA A 604 -3.57 23.19 -1.10
C ALA A 604 -4.31 22.39 -2.20
N PRO A 605 -4.77 23.03 -3.28
CA PRO A 605 -5.29 22.30 -4.43
C PRO A 605 -4.30 21.24 -4.92
N VAL A 606 -4.79 20.04 -5.23
CA VAL A 606 -3.94 18.93 -5.70
C VAL A 606 -3.29 19.31 -7.02
N VAL A 607 -1.97 19.25 -7.04
CA VAL A 607 -1.19 19.33 -8.27
C VAL A 607 -0.87 17.90 -8.69
N GLN A 608 -1.62 17.40 -9.70
CA GLN A 608 -1.42 16.04 -10.20
C GLN A 608 0.01 15.89 -10.76
N ALA A 609 0.76 14.93 -10.21
CA ALA A 609 2.05 14.56 -10.77
C ALA A 609 1.87 14.07 -12.22
N PRO A 610 2.85 14.26 -13.11
CA PRO A 610 2.78 13.73 -14.46
C PRO A 610 2.59 12.22 -14.46
N ILE A 611 1.50 11.75 -15.05
CA ILE A 611 1.16 10.33 -15.21
C ILE A 611 0.76 10.03 -16.65
N PHE A 612 0.80 8.76 -17.03
CA PHE A 612 0.23 8.31 -18.30
C PHE A 612 -0.35 6.90 -18.15
N THR A 613 -1.35 6.59 -18.96
CA THR A 613 -1.94 5.25 -19.12
C THR A 613 -1.52 4.66 -20.48
N ARG A 614 -1.51 3.36 -20.59
CA ARG A 614 -1.32 2.64 -21.86
C ARG A 614 -2.58 1.95 -22.35
#